data_ad0b008203d990596975ec84cf87d3d8
#
_entry.id   ad0b008203d990596975ec84cf87d3d8
#
_cell.length_a   1.000
_cell.length_b   1.000
_cell.length_c   1.000
_cell.angle_alpha   90.00
_cell.angle_beta   90.00
_cell.angle_gamma   90.00
#
_symmetry.space_group_name_H-M   'P 1'
#
loop_
_entity.id
_entity.type
_entity.pdbx_description
1 polymer ?
#
loop_
_entity_poly.entity_id
_entity_poly.type
_entity_poly.pdbx_seq_one_letter_code
_entity_poly.pdbx_strand_id
1 'polypeptide(L)'
;MCLEPGETHGVATSLGDDDRRDMPHETVGVTGSASRVRSDSYLLAQVRESFGRVVYSHKTHEKQADICFNKHRWQQGVLIALTAISSGTFLAAVVGLLGDPVLTSLATSSIALLVTWISLGAKTFRFADESEAHRDIASRLWDVRESYISLIADLMSGNLSDSQARDRRDELQEAARAAYTDAPRTSAKSFTRAQEGLKHNEEMTFTPREIDLFLPEALRLEGGEAQP
;
A
#
# COMPACT_ATOMS: atom_id res chain seq x y z
N MET A 1 10.85 31.16 -47.45
CA MET A 1 10.90 30.64 -48.83
C MET A 1 9.59 29.92 -48.99
N CYS A 2 8.50 30.70 -49.20
CA CYS A 2 7.82 30.96 -50.48
C CYS A 2 7.54 29.64 -51.22
N LEU A 3 6.30 29.26 -51.44
CA LEU A 3 5.29 29.80 -52.34
C LEU A 3 3.92 29.11 -52.14
N GLU A 4 2.86 29.86 -52.01
CA GLU A 4 1.51 29.61 -52.55
C GLU A 4 1.50 30.03 -54.05
N PRO A 5 0.37 30.00 -54.79
CA PRO A 5 -0.97 29.42 -54.70
C PRO A 5 -1.47 28.84 -56.08
N GLY A 6 -2.74 28.41 -56.14
CA GLY A 6 -3.40 28.06 -57.40
C GLY A 6 -4.91 27.92 -57.30
N GLU A 7 -5.64 29.01 -57.51
CA GLU A 7 -7.08 29.04 -57.82
C GLU A 7 -7.37 28.55 -59.26
N THR A 8 -8.58 27.98 -59.46
CA THR A 8 -9.50 28.38 -60.57
C THR A 8 -10.85 27.61 -60.40
N HIS A 9 -11.92 28.38 -60.25
CA HIS A 9 -13.11 28.57 -61.14
C HIS A 9 -13.73 27.28 -61.72
N GLY A 10 -15.01 26.98 -61.60
CA GLY A 10 -16.22 27.73 -61.54
C GLY A 10 -17.31 26.94 -62.22
N VAL A 11 -18.52 27.35 -62.01
CA VAL A 11 -19.74 27.19 -62.80
C VAL A 11 -20.91 26.47 -62.11
N ALA A 12 -21.90 27.29 -61.87
CA ALA A 12 -23.23 26.98 -61.38
C ALA A 12 -24.14 26.42 -62.48
N THR A 13 -25.16 25.67 -62.11
CA THR A 13 -26.56 25.66 -62.62
C THR A 13 -27.40 24.78 -61.69
N SER A 14 -28.32 25.26 -60.95
CA SER A 14 -29.70 25.67 -61.12
C SER A 14 -30.73 24.51 -61.02
N LEU A 15 -31.63 24.70 -60.03
CA LEU A 15 -33.05 24.37 -59.96
C LEU A 15 -33.48 22.89 -59.85
N GLY A 16 -34.18 22.60 -58.77
CA GLY A 16 -35.08 21.49 -58.56
C GLY A 16 -35.69 21.55 -57.15
N ASP A 17 -36.87 22.09 -57.13
CA ASP A 17 -37.76 22.39 -56.03
C ASP A 17 -38.32 21.10 -55.38
N ASP A 18 -38.74 21.23 -54.07
CA ASP A 18 -39.83 20.53 -53.40
C ASP A 18 -39.64 19.02 -53.02
N ASP A 19 -39.45 18.76 -51.78
CA ASP A 19 -40.39 18.01 -50.94
C ASP A 19 -39.95 18.07 -49.46
N ARG A 20 -40.55 18.97 -48.66
CA ARG A 20 -40.51 18.93 -47.21
C ARG A 20 -41.38 17.77 -46.73
N ARG A 21 -40.75 16.71 -46.33
CA ARG A 21 -41.37 15.77 -45.39
C ARG A 21 -40.63 15.85 -44.07
N ASP A 22 -41.41 16.35 -43.10
CA ASP A 22 -41.11 16.27 -41.67
C ASP A 22 -40.62 14.87 -41.28
N MET A 23 -39.38 14.77 -40.87
CA MET A 23 -38.88 13.68 -40.07
C MET A 23 -38.68 14.18 -38.64
N PRO A 24 -39.24 13.51 -37.65
CA PRO A 24 -39.04 13.92 -36.25
C PRO A 24 -37.58 13.69 -35.85
N HIS A 25 -36.95 14.74 -35.40
CA HIS A 25 -35.67 14.69 -34.70
C HIS A 25 -35.85 13.97 -33.37
N GLU A 26 -35.63 12.66 -33.35
CA GLU A 26 -35.59 11.86 -32.14
C GLU A 26 -34.35 10.97 -32.14
N THR A 27 -33.16 11.56 -31.98
CA THR A 27 -31.90 10.82 -31.77
C THR A 27 -30.93 11.57 -30.87
N VAL A 28 -31.40 12.20 -29.78
CA VAL A 28 -30.49 12.87 -28.81
C VAL A 28 -30.32 12.06 -27.51
N GLY A 29 -31.13 11.02 -27.29
CA GLY A 29 -31.11 10.28 -26.01
C GLY A 29 -30.12 9.11 -25.89
N VAL A 30 -29.74 8.45 -27.00
CA VAL A 30 -29.03 7.16 -26.96
C VAL A 30 -27.51 7.31 -26.85
N THR A 31 -26.94 8.35 -27.43
CA THR A 31 -25.47 8.58 -27.39
C THR A 31 -24.98 9.07 -26.02
N GLY A 32 -25.78 9.83 -25.29
CA GLY A 32 -25.44 10.32 -23.95
C GLY A 32 -25.40 9.21 -22.88
N SER A 33 -26.29 8.25 -22.97
CA SER A 33 -26.34 7.11 -22.04
C SER A 33 -25.15 6.16 -22.20
N ALA A 34 -24.81 5.81 -23.43
CA ALA A 34 -23.67 4.91 -23.71
C ALA A 34 -22.31 5.52 -23.34
N SER A 35 -22.15 6.85 -23.51
CA SER A 35 -20.92 7.53 -23.14
C SER A 35 -20.77 7.65 -21.61
N ARG A 36 -21.87 7.87 -20.89
CA ARG A 36 -21.89 7.92 -19.41
C ARG A 36 -21.53 6.55 -18.81
N VAL A 37 -22.18 5.49 -19.23
CA VAL A 37 -21.89 4.11 -18.77
C VAL A 37 -20.42 3.74 -19.02
N ARG A 38 -19.83 4.18 -20.12
CA ARG A 38 -18.42 3.95 -20.43
C ARG A 38 -17.50 4.79 -19.54
N SER A 39 -17.83 6.04 -19.26
CA SER A 39 -17.08 6.90 -18.35
C SER A 39 -17.03 6.33 -16.94
N ASP A 40 -18.18 5.85 -16.43
CA ASP A 40 -18.30 5.27 -15.09
C ASP A 40 -17.47 4.00 -14.95
N SER A 41 -17.42 3.16 -16.00
CA SER A 41 -16.62 1.94 -16.01
C SER A 41 -15.11 2.22 -15.94
N TYR A 42 -14.61 3.27 -16.60
CA TYR A 42 -13.21 3.67 -16.54
C TYR A 42 -12.83 4.28 -15.19
N LEU A 43 -13.71 5.09 -14.61
CA LEU A 43 -13.49 5.66 -13.29
C LEU A 43 -13.42 4.56 -12.23
N LEU A 44 -14.36 3.63 -12.23
CA LEU A 44 -14.35 2.49 -11.33
C LEU A 44 -13.09 1.64 -11.51
N ALA A 45 -12.67 1.36 -12.74
CA ALA A 45 -11.44 0.62 -13.00
C ALA A 45 -10.20 1.34 -12.44
N GLN A 46 -10.10 2.67 -12.61
CA GLN A 46 -9.03 3.50 -12.06
C GLN A 46 -9.00 3.46 -10.52
N VAL A 47 -10.16 3.60 -9.89
CA VAL A 47 -10.29 3.57 -8.42
C VAL A 47 -9.87 2.20 -7.88
N ARG A 48 -10.31 1.10 -8.50
CA ARG A 48 -9.91 -0.26 -8.12
C ARG A 48 -8.42 -0.51 -8.27
N GLU A 49 -7.80 0.00 -9.33
CA GLU A 49 -6.35 -0.08 -9.52
C GLU A 49 -5.59 0.70 -8.45
N SER A 50 -6.07 1.89 -8.09
CA SER A 50 -5.50 2.71 -7.03
C SER A 50 -5.64 2.03 -5.67
N PHE A 51 -6.79 1.44 -5.38
CA PHE A 51 -6.99 0.60 -4.20
C PHE A 51 -5.97 -0.53 -4.11
N GLY A 52 -5.76 -1.28 -5.19
CA GLY A 52 -4.78 -2.37 -5.22
C GLY A 52 -3.36 -1.88 -4.90
N ARG A 53 -2.95 -0.73 -5.43
CA ARG A 53 -1.64 -0.11 -5.10
C ARG A 53 -1.53 0.24 -3.63
N VAL A 54 -2.57 0.81 -3.04
CA VAL A 54 -2.61 1.17 -1.61
C VAL A 54 -2.53 -0.07 -0.73
N VAL A 55 -3.27 -1.13 -1.05
CA VAL A 55 -3.22 -2.41 -0.31
C VAL A 55 -1.81 -2.99 -0.30
N TYR A 56 -1.15 -3.06 -1.46
CA TYR A 56 0.21 -3.57 -1.54
C TYR A 56 1.21 -2.71 -0.77
N SER A 57 1.08 -1.40 -0.86
CA SER A 57 1.95 -0.48 -0.15
C SER A 57 1.76 -0.55 1.35
N HIS A 58 0.52 -0.53 1.83
CA HIS A 58 0.20 -0.73 3.23
C HIS A 58 0.87 -2.01 3.77
N LYS A 59 0.63 -3.15 3.11
CA LYS A 59 1.19 -4.43 3.53
C LYS A 59 2.72 -4.49 3.46
N THR A 60 3.31 -3.84 2.47
CA THR A 60 4.78 -3.75 2.35
C THR A 60 5.39 -2.97 3.51
N HIS A 61 4.80 -1.84 3.89
CA HIS A 61 5.25 -1.06 5.04
C HIS A 61 5.05 -1.83 6.35
N GLU A 62 3.95 -2.53 6.53
CA GLU A 62 3.71 -3.40 7.68
C GLU A 62 4.80 -4.49 7.81
N LYS A 63 5.08 -5.23 6.74
CA LYS A 63 6.14 -6.25 6.72
C LYS A 63 7.54 -5.65 6.90
N GLN A 64 7.78 -4.42 6.44
CA GLN A 64 9.05 -3.74 6.66
C GLN A 64 9.20 -3.31 8.14
N ALA A 65 8.16 -2.81 8.76
CA ALA A 65 8.14 -2.51 10.18
C ALA A 65 8.51 -3.74 11.03
N ASP A 66 7.93 -4.91 10.71
CA ASP A 66 8.25 -6.18 11.37
C ASP A 66 9.71 -6.59 11.19
N ILE A 67 10.27 -6.39 10.00
CA ILE A 67 11.69 -6.67 9.73
C ILE A 67 12.58 -5.77 10.58
N CYS A 68 12.30 -4.47 10.65
CA CYS A 68 13.05 -3.52 11.45
C CYS A 68 12.90 -3.81 12.95
N PHE A 69 11.70 -4.11 13.40
CA PHE A 69 11.43 -4.49 14.79
C PHE A 69 12.20 -5.75 15.23
N ASN A 70 12.22 -6.78 14.39
CA ASN A 70 12.97 -8.00 14.68
C ASN A 70 14.48 -7.75 14.72
N LYS A 71 15.03 -6.91 13.82
CA LYS A 71 16.42 -6.50 13.86
C LYS A 71 16.74 -5.74 15.15
N HIS A 72 15.87 -4.82 15.57
CA HIS A 72 16.01 -4.10 16.82
C HIS A 72 16.02 -5.05 18.01
N ARG A 73 15.06 -5.96 18.12
CA ARG A 73 14.98 -6.95 19.20
C ARG A 73 16.24 -7.83 19.25
N TRP A 74 16.71 -8.30 18.11
CA TRP A 74 17.93 -9.11 18.03
C TRP A 74 19.15 -8.30 18.50
N GLN A 75 19.29 -7.06 18.06
CA GLN A 75 20.36 -6.15 18.50
C GLN A 75 20.34 -5.93 20.00
N GLN A 76 19.18 -5.67 20.58
CA GLN A 76 19.02 -5.51 22.02
C GLN A 76 19.36 -6.80 22.78
N GLY A 77 18.90 -7.95 22.31
CA GLY A 77 19.23 -9.25 22.89
C GLY A 77 20.72 -9.53 22.92
N VAL A 78 21.44 -9.26 21.83
CA VAL A 78 22.89 -9.41 21.75
C VAL A 78 23.61 -8.44 22.72
N LEU A 79 23.17 -7.19 22.80
CA LEU A 79 23.75 -6.22 23.76
C LEU A 79 23.58 -6.68 25.22
N ILE A 80 22.38 -7.16 25.57
CA ILE A 80 22.11 -7.68 26.92
C ILE A 80 23.02 -8.90 27.21
N ALA A 81 23.10 -9.85 26.27
CA ALA A 81 23.95 -11.03 26.42
C ALA A 81 25.42 -10.67 26.61
N LEU A 82 25.96 -9.78 25.76
CA LEU A 82 27.35 -9.35 25.86
C LEU A 82 27.62 -8.56 27.13
N THR A 83 26.67 -7.72 27.59
CA THR A 83 26.78 -7.01 28.88
C THR A 83 26.82 -7.99 30.06
N ALA A 84 25.98 -9.02 30.03
CA ALA A 84 25.97 -10.05 31.06
C ALA A 84 27.30 -10.85 31.08
N ILE A 85 27.84 -11.22 29.91
CA ILE A 85 29.11 -11.90 29.76
C ILE A 85 30.27 -11.01 30.25
N SER A 86 30.19 -9.69 30.00
CA SER A 86 31.20 -8.72 30.45
C SER A 86 31.14 -8.41 31.95
N SER A 87 30.14 -8.94 32.66
CA SER A 87 30.04 -8.70 34.10
C SER A 87 31.26 -9.30 34.83
N GLY A 88 31.78 -8.58 35.83
CA GLY A 88 33.00 -8.95 36.55
C GLY A 88 32.93 -10.34 37.19
N THR A 89 31.74 -10.80 37.61
CA THR A 89 31.52 -12.13 38.20
C THR A 89 31.69 -13.24 37.17
N PHE A 90 31.17 -13.07 35.96
CA PHE A 90 31.34 -14.03 34.88
C PHE A 90 32.79 -14.10 34.40
N LEU A 91 33.42 -12.94 34.21
CA LEU A 91 34.85 -12.87 33.83
C LEU A 91 35.75 -13.52 34.89
N ALA A 92 35.49 -13.29 36.18
CA ALA A 92 36.26 -13.93 37.25
C ALA A 92 36.12 -15.46 37.24
N ALA A 93 34.92 -15.98 36.95
CA ALA A 93 34.68 -17.42 36.84
C ALA A 93 35.42 -18.03 35.65
N VAL A 94 35.39 -17.37 34.48
CA VAL A 94 36.09 -17.81 33.28
C VAL A 94 37.62 -17.75 33.45
N VAL A 95 38.13 -16.71 34.08
CA VAL A 95 39.57 -16.57 34.41
C VAL A 95 40.03 -17.72 35.31
N GLY A 96 39.24 -18.04 36.36
CA GLY A 96 39.55 -19.16 37.24
C GLY A 96 39.56 -20.53 36.53
N LEU A 97 38.77 -20.69 35.48
CA LEU A 97 38.68 -21.94 34.68
C LEU A 97 39.79 -22.08 33.62
N LEU A 98 40.22 -20.96 32.99
CA LEU A 98 41.21 -20.97 31.92
C LEU A 98 42.65 -21.03 32.41
N GLY A 99 42.99 -20.52 33.60
CA GLY A 99 44.31 -20.60 34.20
C GLY A 99 45.44 -19.89 33.44
N ASP A 100 45.19 -19.40 32.23
CA ASP A 100 46.17 -18.71 31.39
C ASP A 100 45.88 -17.21 31.32
N PRO A 101 46.78 -16.35 31.81
CA PRO A 101 46.58 -14.89 31.83
C PRO A 101 46.57 -14.26 30.44
N VAL A 102 47.25 -14.83 29.45
CA VAL A 102 47.28 -14.32 28.06
C VAL A 102 45.94 -14.59 27.37
N LEU A 103 45.43 -15.81 27.52
CA LEU A 103 44.14 -16.22 26.92
C LEU A 103 42.99 -15.41 27.52
N THR A 104 43.04 -15.16 28.81
CA THR A 104 42.08 -14.32 29.55
C THR A 104 42.09 -12.88 29.06
N SER A 105 43.26 -12.28 28.92
CA SER A 105 43.40 -10.91 28.41
C SER A 105 42.87 -10.78 26.98
N LEU A 106 43.15 -11.75 26.12
CA LEU A 106 42.66 -11.77 24.74
C LEU A 106 41.14 -11.88 24.69
N ALA A 107 40.53 -12.76 25.49
CA ALA A 107 39.08 -12.95 25.56
C ALA A 107 38.38 -11.68 26.08
N THR A 108 38.85 -11.05 27.14
CA THR A 108 38.27 -9.84 27.68
C THR A 108 38.37 -8.65 26.71
N SER A 109 39.52 -8.50 26.02
CA SER A 109 39.70 -7.45 25.02
C SER A 109 38.77 -7.67 23.81
N SER A 110 38.60 -8.91 23.36
CA SER A 110 37.69 -9.24 22.26
C SER A 110 36.22 -8.94 22.62
N ILE A 111 35.77 -9.30 23.81
CA ILE A 111 34.41 -8.99 24.30
C ILE A 111 34.23 -7.46 24.39
N ALA A 112 35.16 -6.71 24.95
CA ALA A 112 35.09 -5.26 25.01
C ALA A 112 34.98 -4.60 23.63
N LEU A 113 35.76 -5.09 22.66
CA LEU A 113 35.71 -4.63 21.27
C LEU A 113 34.32 -4.91 20.63
N LEU A 114 33.80 -6.12 20.81
CA LEU A 114 32.47 -6.51 20.33
C LEU A 114 31.35 -5.64 20.93
N VAL A 115 31.37 -5.42 22.25
CA VAL A 115 30.40 -4.55 22.92
C VAL A 115 30.44 -3.14 22.34
N THR A 116 31.66 -2.60 22.15
CA THR A 116 31.85 -1.25 21.58
C THR A 116 31.29 -1.21 20.14
N TRP A 117 31.61 -2.19 19.32
CA TRP A 117 31.18 -2.23 17.92
C TRP A 117 29.65 -2.32 17.78
N ILE A 118 29.01 -3.18 18.57
CA ILE A 118 27.55 -3.33 18.56
C ILE A 118 26.87 -2.08 19.15
N SER A 119 27.44 -1.46 20.17
CA SER A 119 26.94 -0.20 20.74
C SER A 119 27.00 0.96 19.74
N LEU A 120 28.10 1.07 18.98
CA LEU A 120 28.20 2.05 17.89
C LEU A 120 27.21 1.73 16.76
N GLY A 121 27.07 0.45 16.40
CA GLY A 121 26.07 0.00 15.44
C GLY A 121 24.65 0.35 15.88
N ALA A 122 24.31 0.19 17.16
CA ALA A 122 23.01 0.54 17.72
C ALA A 122 22.67 2.03 17.59
N LYS A 123 23.69 2.90 17.71
CA LYS A 123 23.52 4.35 17.48
C LYS A 123 23.38 4.72 16.01
N THR A 124 24.04 3.98 15.13
CA THR A 124 24.04 4.24 13.68
C THR A 124 22.80 3.70 13.01
N PHE A 125 22.38 2.49 13.37
CA PHE A 125 21.22 1.80 12.81
C PHE A 125 20.02 1.95 13.76
N ARG A 126 19.18 2.94 13.48
CA ARG A 126 18.00 3.28 14.28
C ARG A 126 16.80 2.40 13.90
N PHE A 127 16.94 1.09 14.01
CA PHE A 127 15.89 0.13 13.62
C PHE A 127 14.56 0.31 14.34
N ALA A 128 14.58 0.81 15.58
CA ALA A 128 13.35 1.12 16.31
C ALA A 128 12.57 2.25 15.62
N ASP A 129 13.26 3.35 15.31
CA ASP A 129 12.65 4.52 14.68
C ASP A 129 12.18 4.21 13.25
N GLU A 130 12.97 3.41 12.51
CA GLU A 130 12.54 2.92 11.19
C GLU A 130 11.28 2.07 11.28
N SER A 131 11.18 1.19 12.30
CA SER A 131 10.00 0.37 12.54
C SER A 131 8.77 1.24 12.82
N GLU A 132 8.91 2.26 13.67
CA GLU A 132 7.85 3.19 14.00
C GLU A 132 7.40 4.00 12.77
N ALA A 133 8.36 4.56 12.02
CA ALA A 133 8.06 5.30 10.78
C ALA A 133 7.27 4.44 9.77
N HIS A 134 7.67 3.18 9.58
CA HIS A 134 6.93 2.28 8.69
C HIS A 134 5.52 1.93 9.20
N ARG A 135 5.33 1.79 10.52
CA ARG A 135 4.00 1.58 11.13
C ARG A 135 3.09 2.78 10.94
N ASP A 136 3.63 3.98 11.11
CA ASP A 136 2.91 5.23 10.91
C ASP A 136 2.35 5.33 9.48
N ILE A 137 3.19 5.03 8.50
CA ILE A 137 2.79 5.03 7.09
C ILE A 137 1.77 3.93 6.81
N ALA A 138 1.96 2.73 7.35
CA ALA A 138 1.00 1.66 7.22
C ALA A 138 -0.37 2.07 7.80
N SER A 139 -0.40 2.71 8.96
CA SER A 139 -1.64 3.22 9.57
C SER A 139 -2.36 4.24 8.67
N ARG A 140 -1.63 5.23 8.13
CA ARG A 140 -2.21 6.23 7.21
C ARG A 140 -2.73 5.58 5.92
N LEU A 141 -2.00 4.62 5.38
CA LEU A 141 -2.44 3.87 4.19
C LEU A 141 -3.63 2.96 4.47
N TRP A 142 -3.80 2.48 5.71
CA TRP A 142 -4.99 1.76 6.14
C TRP A 142 -6.23 2.65 6.02
N ASP A 143 -6.19 3.88 6.52
CA ASP A 143 -7.31 4.82 6.45
C ASP A 143 -7.69 5.14 4.99
N VAL A 144 -6.69 5.33 4.13
CA VAL A 144 -6.89 5.54 2.69
C VAL A 144 -7.50 4.29 2.03
N ARG A 145 -7.05 3.09 2.41
CA ARG A 145 -7.59 1.82 1.92
C ARG A 145 -9.08 1.67 2.24
N GLU A 146 -9.47 1.89 3.50
CA GLU A 146 -10.87 1.79 3.93
C GLU A 146 -11.75 2.81 3.20
N SER A 147 -11.24 4.01 2.99
CA SER A 147 -11.92 5.05 2.21
C SER A 147 -12.09 4.67 0.74
N TYR A 148 -11.11 3.98 0.13
CA TYR A 148 -11.27 3.44 -1.23
C TYR A 148 -12.32 2.34 -1.31
N ILE A 149 -12.45 1.47 -0.29
CA ILE A 149 -13.51 0.45 -0.24
C ILE A 149 -14.88 1.12 -0.26
N SER A 150 -15.06 2.16 0.56
CA SER A 150 -16.30 2.94 0.62
C SER A 150 -16.60 3.59 -0.74
N LEU A 151 -15.62 4.24 -1.37
CA LEU A 151 -15.79 4.85 -2.69
C LEU A 151 -16.15 3.81 -3.77
N ILE A 152 -15.55 2.62 -3.74
CA ILE A 152 -15.89 1.53 -4.67
C ILE A 152 -17.34 1.07 -4.46
N ALA A 153 -17.77 0.92 -3.21
CA ALA A 153 -19.15 0.53 -2.89
C ALA A 153 -20.16 1.60 -3.36
N ASP A 154 -19.86 2.88 -3.15
CA ASP A 154 -20.72 3.99 -3.60
C ASP A 154 -20.79 4.08 -5.12
N LEU A 155 -19.67 3.87 -5.84
CA LEU A 155 -19.65 3.81 -7.31
C LEU A 155 -20.47 2.64 -7.84
N MET A 156 -20.34 1.47 -7.23
CA MET A 156 -21.06 0.26 -7.65
C MET A 156 -22.57 0.35 -7.37
N SER A 157 -22.98 1.05 -6.32
CA SER A 157 -24.39 1.28 -5.98
C SER A 157 -25.03 2.44 -6.74
N GLY A 158 -24.24 3.23 -7.49
CA GLY A 158 -24.74 4.40 -8.23
C GLY A 158 -25.16 5.57 -7.35
N ASN A 159 -24.70 5.64 -6.12
CA ASN A 159 -25.08 6.67 -5.14
C ASN A 159 -24.35 8.02 -5.36
N LEU A 160 -23.34 8.05 -6.21
CA LEU A 160 -22.55 9.26 -6.49
C LEU A 160 -22.74 9.75 -7.92
N SER A 161 -22.75 11.06 -8.09
CA SER A 161 -22.61 11.68 -9.40
C SER A 161 -21.15 11.56 -9.89
N ASP A 162 -20.93 11.63 -11.21
CA ASP A 162 -19.59 11.59 -11.81
C ASP A 162 -18.62 12.64 -11.23
N SER A 163 -19.11 13.85 -10.96
CA SER A 163 -18.29 14.92 -10.37
C SER A 163 -17.88 14.56 -8.93
N GLN A 164 -18.83 14.17 -8.10
CA GLN A 164 -18.56 13.78 -6.71
C GLN A 164 -17.58 12.60 -6.62
N ALA A 165 -17.74 11.61 -7.51
CA ALA A 165 -16.85 10.47 -7.56
C ALA A 165 -15.41 10.84 -7.96
N ARG A 166 -15.26 11.79 -8.90
CA ARG A 166 -13.94 12.32 -9.29
C ARG A 166 -13.30 13.13 -8.19
N ASP A 167 -14.05 14.00 -7.55
CA ASP A 167 -13.58 14.80 -6.42
C ASP A 167 -13.09 13.89 -5.29
N ARG A 168 -13.89 12.87 -4.95
CA ARG A 168 -13.52 11.91 -3.92
C ARG A 168 -12.28 11.08 -4.26
N ARG A 169 -12.15 10.65 -5.53
CA ARG A 169 -10.94 9.98 -6.00
C ARG A 169 -9.72 10.89 -5.87
N ASP A 170 -9.82 12.17 -6.23
CA ASP A 170 -8.71 13.12 -6.18
C ASP A 170 -8.28 13.39 -4.73
N GLU A 171 -9.24 13.53 -3.80
CA GLU A 171 -8.97 13.60 -2.36
C GLU A 171 -8.17 12.38 -1.86
N LEU A 172 -8.59 11.16 -2.24
CA LEU A 172 -7.91 9.94 -1.83
C LEU A 172 -6.54 9.77 -2.45
N GLN A 173 -6.34 10.23 -3.69
CA GLN A 173 -5.02 10.25 -4.32
C GLN A 173 -4.08 11.23 -3.61
N GLU A 174 -4.59 12.38 -3.18
CA GLU A 174 -3.81 13.34 -2.39
C GLU A 174 -3.48 12.78 -1.01
N ALA A 175 -4.43 12.15 -0.32
CA ALA A 175 -4.19 11.48 0.96
C ALA A 175 -3.14 10.38 0.84
N ALA A 176 -3.21 9.57 -0.23
CA ALA A 176 -2.19 8.56 -0.51
C ALA A 176 -0.81 9.19 -0.76
N ARG A 177 -0.73 10.29 -1.54
CA ARG A 177 0.51 11.02 -1.77
C ARG A 177 1.08 11.58 -0.48
N ALA A 178 0.24 12.17 0.36
CA ALA A 178 0.65 12.70 1.67
C ALA A 178 1.20 11.58 2.58
N ALA A 179 0.61 10.38 2.55
CA ALA A 179 1.12 9.24 3.30
C ALA A 179 2.51 8.78 2.83
N TYR A 180 2.85 8.98 1.54
CA TYR A 180 4.17 8.66 0.98
C TYR A 180 5.22 9.76 1.17
N THR A 181 4.81 10.98 1.47
CA THR A 181 5.74 12.07 1.73
C THR A 181 6.61 11.69 2.92
N ASP A 182 7.92 11.78 2.76
CA ASP A 182 8.93 11.41 3.77
C ASP A 182 8.95 9.92 4.16
N ALA A 183 8.28 9.05 3.40
CA ALA A 183 8.27 7.62 3.66
C ALA A 183 9.68 7.00 3.47
N PRO A 184 10.20 6.26 4.46
CA PRO A 184 11.45 5.54 4.29
C PRO A 184 11.29 4.42 3.26
N ARG A 185 12.42 4.07 2.62
CA ARG A 185 12.42 3.05 1.58
C ARG A 185 12.08 1.67 2.13
N THR A 186 11.25 0.93 1.42
CA THR A 186 10.99 -0.47 1.68
C THR A 186 12.01 -1.37 0.99
N SER A 187 12.21 -2.58 1.48
CA SER A 187 13.11 -3.59 0.91
C SER A 187 12.37 -4.54 -0.04
N ALA A 188 13.09 -5.16 -0.97
CA ALA A 188 12.53 -6.23 -1.79
C ALA A 188 11.98 -7.39 -0.94
N LYS A 189 12.63 -7.67 0.20
CA LYS A 189 12.18 -8.70 1.15
C LYS A 189 10.82 -8.40 1.76
N SER A 190 10.53 -7.14 2.12
CA SER A 190 9.22 -6.74 2.64
C SER A 190 8.14 -6.83 1.57
N PHE A 191 8.47 -6.45 0.33
CA PHE A 191 7.55 -6.58 -0.80
C PHE A 191 7.21 -8.06 -1.08
N THR A 192 8.20 -8.96 -1.13
CA THR A 192 7.96 -10.40 -1.32
C THR A 192 7.08 -10.97 -0.19
N ARG A 193 7.34 -10.59 1.07
CA ARG A 193 6.51 -11.01 2.21
C ARG A 193 5.08 -10.46 2.14
N ALA A 194 4.92 -9.22 1.68
CA ALA A 194 3.60 -8.65 1.45
C ALA A 194 2.84 -9.40 0.34
N GLN A 195 3.52 -9.73 -0.74
CA GLN A 195 2.95 -10.51 -1.84
C GLN A 195 2.54 -11.91 -1.38
N GLU A 196 3.37 -12.58 -0.60
CA GLU A 196 3.06 -13.89 -0.01
C GLU A 196 1.85 -13.80 0.93
N GLY A 197 1.83 -12.81 1.83
CA GLY A 197 0.70 -12.57 2.74
C GLY A 197 -0.62 -12.35 2.00
N LEU A 198 -0.62 -11.49 0.98
CA LEU A 198 -1.84 -11.13 0.25
C LEU A 198 -2.33 -12.20 -0.72
N LYS A 199 -1.42 -12.96 -1.35
CA LYS A 199 -1.79 -13.91 -2.42
C LYS A 199 -1.90 -15.37 -1.96
N HIS A 200 -1.14 -15.76 -0.95
CA HIS A 200 -1.04 -17.15 -0.53
C HIS A 200 -1.60 -17.40 0.87
N ASN A 201 -1.42 -16.44 1.78
CA ASN A 201 -1.91 -16.57 3.15
C ASN A 201 -3.27 -15.88 3.35
N GLU A 202 -3.84 -15.30 2.29
CA GLU A 202 -5.14 -14.60 2.31
C GLU A 202 -5.26 -13.55 3.43
N GLU A 203 -4.11 -12.99 3.87
CA GLU A 203 -4.10 -11.92 4.87
C GLU A 203 -4.98 -10.75 4.37
N MET A 204 -5.87 -10.25 5.22
CA MET A 204 -6.83 -9.17 4.94
C MET A 204 -8.04 -9.60 4.07
N THR A 205 -8.27 -10.88 3.88
CA THR A 205 -9.43 -11.42 3.19
C THR A 205 -10.23 -12.28 4.18
N PHE A 206 -11.54 -12.09 4.22
CA PHE A 206 -12.41 -12.85 5.12
C PHE A 206 -13.52 -13.49 4.31
N THR A 207 -13.80 -14.74 4.57
CA THR A 207 -15.01 -15.38 4.04
C THR A 207 -16.26 -14.87 4.76
N PRO A 208 -17.44 -14.87 4.14
CA PRO A 208 -18.68 -14.48 4.82
C PRO A 208 -18.89 -15.19 6.15
N ARG A 209 -18.54 -16.47 6.22
CA ARG A 209 -18.65 -17.28 7.45
C ARG A 209 -17.70 -16.81 8.55
N GLU A 210 -16.48 -16.41 8.22
CA GLU A 210 -15.54 -15.83 9.20
C GLU A 210 -16.06 -14.52 9.75
N ILE A 211 -16.61 -13.66 8.89
CA ILE A 211 -17.22 -12.40 9.31
C ILE A 211 -18.39 -12.68 10.28
N ASP A 212 -19.27 -13.62 9.95
CA ASP A 212 -20.41 -13.98 10.80
C ASP A 212 -19.96 -14.51 12.18
N LEU A 213 -18.85 -15.24 12.26
CA LEU A 213 -18.33 -15.71 13.55
C LEU A 213 -17.90 -14.57 14.50
N PHE A 214 -17.50 -13.42 13.96
CA PHE A 214 -17.12 -12.24 14.74
C PHE A 214 -18.32 -11.35 15.11
N LEU A 215 -19.46 -11.51 14.42
CA LEU A 215 -20.63 -10.68 14.62
C LEU A 215 -21.55 -11.22 15.73
N PRO A 216 -22.21 -10.33 16.51
CA PRO A 216 -23.34 -10.72 17.33
C PRO A 216 -24.40 -11.43 16.50
N GLU A 217 -25.11 -12.40 17.10
CA GLU A 217 -26.08 -13.26 16.41
C GLU A 217 -27.11 -12.46 15.61
N ALA A 218 -27.58 -11.34 16.15
CA ALA A 218 -28.55 -10.46 15.49
C ALA A 218 -28.04 -9.76 14.21
N LEU A 219 -26.73 -9.76 13.95
CA LEU A 219 -26.08 -9.12 12.78
C LEU A 219 -25.53 -10.13 11.79
N ARG A 220 -25.68 -11.42 12.05
CA ARG A 220 -25.26 -12.47 11.11
C ARG A 220 -26.24 -12.56 9.96
N LEU A 221 -25.70 -12.86 8.77
CA LEU A 221 -26.55 -13.14 7.63
C LEU A 221 -27.21 -14.52 7.85
N GLU A 222 -28.53 -14.58 7.96
CA GLU A 222 -29.24 -15.84 8.02
C GLU A 222 -29.00 -16.62 6.71
N GLY A 223 -28.43 -17.80 6.81
CA GLY A 223 -28.36 -18.74 5.70
C GLY A 223 -27.08 -18.79 4.89
N GLY A 224 -25.91 -18.65 5.52
CA GLY A 224 -24.65 -19.14 4.94
C GLY A 224 -24.61 -20.67 4.87
N GLU A 225 -25.63 -21.32 4.31
CA GLU A 225 -25.49 -22.70 3.86
C GLU A 225 -24.48 -22.73 2.72
N ALA A 226 -23.32 -23.30 3.02
CA ALA A 226 -22.33 -23.64 2.03
C ALA A 226 -23.02 -24.50 0.94
N GLN A 227 -23.16 -23.93 -0.26
CA GLN A 227 -23.26 -24.80 -1.40
C GLN A 227 -21.91 -25.52 -1.59
N PRO A 228 -21.96 -26.86 -1.75
CA PRO A 228 -20.80 -27.72 -1.86
C PRO A 228 -19.95 -27.45 -3.09
#